data_0fcffff2d76b0c4bfceb47e460d9b10c
#
_entry.id   0fcffff2d76b0c4bfceb47e460d9b10c
#
_cell.length_a   1.000
_cell.length_b   1.000
_cell.length_c   1.000
_cell.angle_alpha   90.00
_cell.angle_beta   90.00
_cell.angle_gamma   90.00
#
_symmetry.space_group_name_H-M   'P 1'
#
loop_
_entity.id
_entity.type
_entity.pdbx_description
1 polymer ?
#
loop_
_entity_poly.entity_id
_entity_poly.type
_entity_poly.pdbx_seq_one_letter_code
_entity_poly.pdbx_strand_id
1 'polypeptide(L)'
;MDTQSKIILISGPTASGKSSFAVLIAKKINGEIINSDSMQIYKQLKILTARPNKKEQKNIKHHLYGIADVKINFSTGQWLKLTIKKIKEIRRRKKIPILVGGTGLYFQSLINGLVTIPNIPMKFRNKIRLMQKNNGQEAFYKNLLKIDPKSKNKFDPNDVQRTVRAFEIKSYTKISMYDWLGKTKSNFKDKEFLKLYINFDRESLIKRISQRTSKMVKIGAIQEVKKFNKLRLKKELSANKVIGIEELTKYLNSE
;
A
#
# COMPACT_ATOMS: atom_id res chain seq x y z
N MET A 1 5.23 -2.86 31.18
CA MET A 1 4.88 -3.57 29.92
C MET A 1 6.16 -3.90 29.18
N ASP A 2 6.42 -5.18 28.91
CA ASP A 2 7.56 -5.58 28.08
C ASP A 2 7.35 -5.06 26.65
N THR A 3 8.01 -3.95 26.32
CA THR A 3 7.93 -3.32 25.01
C THR A 3 8.81 -4.04 23.97
N GLN A 4 9.76 -4.87 24.39
CA GLN A 4 10.69 -5.56 23.49
C GLN A 4 9.98 -6.60 22.60
N SER A 5 8.88 -7.16 23.07
CA SER A 5 8.08 -8.12 22.29
C SER A 5 7.09 -7.46 21.32
N LYS A 6 6.90 -6.14 21.36
CA LYS A 6 5.88 -5.43 20.58
C LYS A 6 6.31 -5.07 19.17
N ILE A 7 5.31 -4.95 18.32
CA ILE A 7 5.38 -4.36 16.97
C ILE A 7 4.51 -3.11 17.02
N ILE A 8 5.10 -1.95 16.80
CA ILE A 8 4.34 -0.69 16.86
C ILE A 8 3.81 -0.36 15.46
N LEU A 9 2.53 -0.11 15.36
CA LEU A 9 1.85 0.29 14.12
C LEU A 9 1.40 1.74 14.27
N ILE A 10 1.90 2.63 13.41
CA ILE A 10 1.54 4.05 13.40
C ILE A 10 0.81 4.36 12.11
N SER A 11 -0.49 4.64 12.22
CA SER A 11 -1.38 5.01 11.12
C SER A 11 -1.98 6.41 11.32
N GLY A 12 -2.64 6.93 10.30
CA GLY A 12 -3.30 8.23 10.32
C GLY A 12 -3.34 8.88 8.92
N PRO A 13 -3.98 10.02 8.75
CA PRO A 13 -4.13 10.68 7.45
C PRO A 13 -2.80 11.20 6.91
N THR A 14 -2.78 11.52 5.60
CA THR A 14 -1.61 12.20 5.01
C THR A 14 -1.35 13.52 5.71
N ALA A 15 -0.11 13.98 5.75
CA ALA A 15 0.34 15.21 6.43
C ALA A 15 0.06 15.30 7.96
N SER A 16 -0.41 14.25 8.63
CA SER A 16 -0.64 14.24 10.08
C SER A 16 0.63 14.20 10.95
N GLY A 17 1.83 14.10 10.35
CA GLY A 17 3.08 14.05 11.11
C GLY A 17 3.54 12.64 11.53
N LYS A 18 2.92 11.58 11.02
CA LYS A 18 3.27 10.17 11.33
C LYS A 18 4.77 9.88 11.31
N SER A 19 5.46 10.30 10.24
CA SER A 19 6.89 9.97 10.07
C SER A 19 7.76 10.64 11.13
N SER A 20 7.50 11.92 11.44
CA SER A 20 8.23 12.64 12.50
C SER A 20 7.96 12.03 13.88
N PHE A 21 6.72 11.69 14.17
CA PHE A 21 6.33 11.01 15.40
C PHE A 21 7.00 9.64 15.55
N ALA A 22 7.03 8.86 14.46
CA ALA A 22 7.72 7.56 14.45
C ALA A 22 9.22 7.68 14.73
N VAL A 23 9.88 8.71 14.19
CA VAL A 23 11.30 8.97 14.46
C VAL A 23 11.52 9.34 15.92
N LEU A 24 10.63 10.14 16.51
CA LEU A 24 10.70 10.49 17.95
C LEU A 24 10.58 9.24 18.83
N ILE A 25 9.58 8.39 18.56
CA ILE A 25 9.39 7.12 19.28
C ILE A 25 10.61 6.22 19.07
N ALA A 26 11.06 6.04 17.83
CA ALA A 26 12.19 5.17 17.52
C ALA A 26 13.45 5.54 18.29
N LYS A 27 13.71 6.84 18.46
CA LYS A 27 14.83 7.32 19.29
C LYS A 27 14.68 6.93 20.77
N LYS A 28 13.46 7.09 21.32
CA LYS A 28 13.21 6.84 22.76
C LYS A 28 13.27 5.36 23.13
N ILE A 29 12.86 4.46 22.23
CA ILE A 29 12.71 3.03 22.54
C ILE A 29 13.68 2.13 21.77
N ASN A 30 14.74 2.68 21.18
CA ASN A 30 15.69 1.94 20.34
C ASN A 30 15.01 1.16 19.20
N GLY A 31 14.12 1.84 18.46
CA GLY A 31 13.35 1.26 17.38
C GLY A 31 13.97 1.45 15.99
N GLU A 32 13.49 0.67 15.02
CA GLU A 32 13.76 0.85 13.59
C GLU A 32 12.44 0.94 12.82
N ILE A 33 12.40 1.76 11.78
CA ILE A 33 11.18 2.09 11.05
C ILE A 33 11.04 1.21 9.81
N ILE A 34 9.82 0.71 9.57
CA ILE A 34 9.43 -0.05 8.38
C ILE A 34 8.31 0.70 7.65
N ASN A 35 8.48 0.91 6.35
CA ASN A 35 7.47 1.55 5.52
C ASN A 35 6.19 0.71 5.38
N SER A 36 5.04 1.32 5.65
CA SER A 36 3.70 0.79 5.42
C SER A 36 2.86 1.68 4.50
N ASP A 37 3.52 2.36 3.56
CA ASP A 37 2.90 3.14 2.50
C ASP A 37 3.25 2.53 1.14
N SER A 38 2.22 2.13 0.37
CA SER A 38 2.38 1.44 -0.91
C SER A 38 2.98 2.32 -2.02
N MET A 39 2.94 3.64 -1.87
CA MET A 39 3.51 4.56 -2.85
C MET A 39 4.96 4.93 -2.55
N GLN A 40 5.36 4.96 -1.27
CA GLN A 40 6.74 5.24 -0.86
C GLN A 40 7.71 4.07 -1.15
N ILE A 41 7.21 2.96 -1.66
CA ILE A 41 8.01 1.78 -2.00
C ILE A 41 8.80 1.97 -3.32
N TYR A 42 8.36 2.88 -4.20
CA TYR A 42 8.94 3.06 -5.53
C TYR A 42 10.23 3.88 -5.50
N LYS A 43 11.29 3.40 -6.16
CA LYS A 43 12.60 4.06 -6.22
C LYS A 43 12.54 5.45 -6.83
N GLN A 44 11.85 5.60 -7.95
CA GLN A 44 11.87 6.78 -8.80
C GLN A 44 10.97 7.92 -8.28
N LEU A 45 10.01 7.62 -7.39
CA LEU A 45 9.04 8.59 -6.87
C LEU A 45 9.38 8.93 -5.41
N LYS A 46 10.18 9.95 -5.22
CA LYS A 46 10.65 10.37 -3.90
C LYS A 46 9.92 11.60 -3.39
N ILE A 47 9.76 12.60 -4.25
CA ILE A 47 9.15 13.90 -3.90
C ILE A 47 7.64 13.76 -3.77
N LEU A 48 6.97 13.26 -4.81
CA LEU A 48 5.51 13.08 -4.81
C LEU A 48 5.01 12.18 -3.70
N THR A 49 5.77 11.17 -3.34
CA THR A 49 5.39 10.27 -2.25
C THR A 49 5.75 10.80 -0.86
N ALA A 50 6.38 11.97 -0.77
CA ALA A 50 6.91 12.51 0.48
C ALA A 50 7.77 11.50 1.25
N ARG A 51 8.60 10.72 0.54
CA ARG A 51 9.49 9.76 1.17
C ARG A 51 10.52 10.47 2.04
N PRO A 52 10.72 10.06 3.31
CA PRO A 52 11.62 10.74 4.22
C PRO A 52 13.06 10.76 3.70
N ASN A 53 13.67 11.92 3.68
CA ASN A 53 15.08 12.09 3.32
C ASN A 53 16.00 11.79 4.52
N LYS A 54 17.32 11.75 4.30
CA LYS A 54 18.31 11.42 5.34
C LYS A 54 18.26 12.35 6.57
N LYS A 55 18.01 13.65 6.38
CA LYS A 55 17.86 14.61 7.50
C LYS A 55 16.62 14.30 8.34
N GLU A 56 15.51 13.96 7.70
CA GLU A 56 14.25 13.60 8.36
C GLU A 56 14.34 12.25 9.08
N GLN A 57 15.18 11.33 8.59
CA GLN A 57 15.41 10.02 9.22
C GLN A 57 16.20 10.11 10.53
N LYS A 58 16.94 11.19 10.78
CA LYS A 58 17.68 11.48 12.04
C LYS A 58 18.48 10.28 12.56
N ASN A 59 19.23 9.60 11.67
CA ASN A 59 20.04 8.40 11.94
C ASN A 59 19.26 7.15 12.38
N ILE A 60 17.93 7.16 12.34
CA ILE A 60 17.12 5.96 12.55
C ILE A 60 17.13 5.13 11.25
N LYS A 61 17.33 3.82 11.37
CA LYS A 61 17.24 2.91 10.22
C LYS A 61 15.80 2.84 9.71
N HIS A 62 15.64 3.11 8.41
CA HIS A 62 14.38 3.05 7.69
C HIS A 62 14.43 1.93 6.66
N HIS A 63 13.43 1.06 6.68
CA HIS A 63 13.34 -0.13 5.83
C HIS A 63 12.17 -0.05 4.88
N LEU A 64 12.29 -0.69 3.72
CA LEU A 64 11.27 -0.84 2.68
C LEU A 64 10.83 0.47 2.02
N TYR A 65 11.65 1.51 2.07
CA TYR A 65 11.48 2.74 1.31
C TYR A 65 12.26 2.67 0.00
N GLY A 66 11.60 2.96 -1.13
CA GLY A 66 12.26 3.03 -2.43
C GLY A 66 12.95 1.74 -2.87
N ILE A 67 12.35 0.59 -2.63
CA ILE A 67 12.93 -0.72 -2.94
C ILE A 67 12.43 -1.31 -4.27
N ALA A 68 11.28 -0.87 -4.77
CA ALA A 68 10.67 -1.38 -5.98
C ALA A 68 10.87 -0.43 -7.17
N ASP A 69 11.06 -0.99 -8.35
CA ASP A 69 11.06 -0.23 -9.60
C ASP A 69 9.61 0.06 -10.01
N VAL A 70 9.34 1.27 -10.57
CA VAL A 70 8.02 1.67 -11.03
C VAL A 70 7.50 0.81 -12.19
N LYS A 71 8.37 0.10 -12.91
CA LYS A 71 8.04 -0.82 -13.99
C LYS A 71 7.43 -2.14 -13.51
N ILE A 72 7.44 -2.39 -12.20
CA ILE A 72 7.01 -3.65 -11.60
C ILE A 72 5.81 -3.40 -10.69
N ASN A 73 4.75 -4.22 -10.84
CA ASN A 73 3.67 -4.23 -9.87
C ASN A 73 4.15 -4.85 -8.56
N PHE A 74 4.11 -4.08 -7.49
CA PHE A 74 4.46 -4.53 -6.16
C PHE A 74 3.21 -4.86 -5.35
N SER A 75 3.06 -6.13 -5.00
CA SER A 75 1.85 -6.64 -4.35
C SER A 75 1.91 -6.55 -2.82
N THR A 76 0.74 -6.53 -2.17
CA THR A 76 0.62 -6.64 -0.70
C THR A 76 1.30 -7.90 -0.16
N GLY A 77 1.23 -9.02 -0.89
CA GLY A 77 1.91 -10.26 -0.48
C GLY A 77 3.43 -10.14 -0.47
N GLN A 78 4.02 -9.47 -1.47
CA GLN A 78 5.46 -9.19 -1.49
C GLN A 78 5.86 -8.26 -0.34
N TRP A 79 5.08 -7.20 -0.10
CA TRP A 79 5.29 -6.32 1.04
C TRP A 79 5.23 -7.07 2.37
N LEU A 80 4.21 -7.89 2.58
CA LEU A 80 4.03 -8.66 3.81
C LEU A 80 5.22 -9.61 4.07
N LYS A 81 5.65 -10.35 3.05
CA LYS A 81 6.81 -11.25 3.13
C LYS A 81 8.08 -10.49 3.56
N LEU A 82 8.36 -9.35 2.93
CA LEU A 82 9.52 -8.52 3.26
C LEU A 82 9.40 -7.90 4.65
N THR A 83 8.20 -7.46 5.02
CA THR A 83 7.93 -6.86 6.34
C THR A 83 8.14 -7.87 7.46
N ILE A 84 7.61 -9.09 7.34
CA ILE A 84 7.83 -10.16 8.33
C ILE A 84 9.33 -10.46 8.47
N LYS A 85 10.05 -10.56 7.35
CA LYS A 85 11.51 -10.74 7.38
C LYS A 85 12.20 -9.60 8.15
N LYS A 86 11.83 -8.34 7.87
CA LYS A 86 12.41 -7.16 8.54
C LYS A 86 12.06 -7.10 10.03
N ILE A 87 10.85 -7.42 10.42
CA ILE A 87 10.47 -7.53 11.84
C ILE A 87 11.38 -8.51 12.57
N LYS A 88 11.56 -9.72 12.01
CA LYS A 88 12.43 -10.73 12.59
C LYS A 88 13.90 -10.26 12.68
N GLU A 89 14.43 -9.62 11.64
CA GLU A 89 15.78 -9.06 11.63
C GLU A 89 15.99 -7.95 12.67
N ILE A 90 15.00 -7.08 12.86
CA ILE A 90 15.04 -5.99 13.85
C ILE A 90 15.02 -6.58 15.27
N ARG A 91 14.12 -7.53 15.54
CA ARG A 91 14.03 -8.21 16.84
C ARG A 91 15.31 -8.99 17.18
N ARG A 92 15.98 -9.62 16.20
CA ARG A 92 17.29 -10.27 16.44
C ARG A 92 18.36 -9.30 16.93
N ARG A 93 18.27 -8.02 16.54
CA ARG A 93 19.16 -6.95 17.04
C ARG A 93 18.67 -6.33 18.36
N LYS A 94 17.71 -6.96 19.03
CA LYS A 94 17.07 -6.45 20.27
C LYS A 94 16.50 -5.04 20.10
N LYS A 95 15.97 -4.74 18.90
CA LYS A 95 15.31 -3.47 18.59
C LYS A 95 13.81 -3.65 18.33
N ILE A 96 13.05 -2.56 18.45
CA ILE A 96 11.62 -2.57 18.30
C ILE A 96 11.23 -2.19 16.89
N PRO A 97 10.49 -3.04 16.14
CA PRO A 97 9.99 -2.70 14.82
C PRO A 97 8.80 -1.73 14.90
N ILE A 98 8.89 -0.62 14.17
CA ILE A 98 7.87 0.42 14.09
C ILE A 98 7.40 0.54 12.64
N LEU A 99 6.17 0.17 12.36
CA LEU A 99 5.56 0.29 11.03
C LEU A 99 4.84 1.63 10.91
N VAL A 100 5.13 2.36 9.84
CA VAL A 100 4.57 3.70 9.63
C VAL A 100 4.01 3.83 8.22
N GLY A 101 2.76 4.25 8.08
CA GLY A 101 2.17 4.46 6.77
C GLY A 101 0.68 4.78 6.78
N GLY A 102 0.12 4.87 5.57
CA GLY A 102 -1.31 5.14 5.34
C GLY A 102 -2.04 3.99 4.64
N THR A 103 -1.35 2.91 4.25
CA THR A 103 -1.96 1.83 3.49
C THR A 103 -2.67 0.83 4.40
N GLY A 104 -3.98 1.00 4.58
CA GLY A 104 -4.80 0.14 5.46
C GLY A 104 -4.67 -1.35 5.14
N LEU A 105 -4.64 -1.73 3.85
CA LEU A 105 -4.48 -3.12 3.43
C LEU A 105 -3.15 -3.74 3.91
N TYR A 106 -2.08 -2.96 4.03
CA TYR A 106 -0.81 -3.43 4.56
C TYR A 106 -0.94 -3.78 6.04
N PHE A 107 -1.48 -2.88 6.85
CA PHE A 107 -1.72 -3.15 8.27
C PHE A 107 -2.67 -4.33 8.47
N GLN A 108 -3.78 -4.37 7.71
CA GLN A 108 -4.73 -5.47 7.78
C GLN A 108 -4.09 -6.81 7.44
N SER A 109 -3.26 -6.87 6.38
CA SER A 109 -2.56 -8.10 5.99
C SER A 109 -1.53 -8.55 7.01
N LEU A 110 -0.91 -7.65 7.75
CA LEU A 110 0.03 -7.99 8.82
C LEU A 110 -0.69 -8.50 10.08
N ILE A 111 -1.79 -7.85 10.45
CA ILE A 111 -2.56 -8.19 11.67
C ILE A 111 -3.34 -9.49 11.47
N ASN A 112 -4.07 -9.60 10.36
CA ASN A 112 -4.98 -10.71 10.11
C ASN A 112 -4.34 -11.83 9.28
N GLY A 113 -3.18 -11.55 8.67
CA GLY A 113 -2.58 -12.41 7.66
C GLY A 113 -3.08 -12.11 6.26
N LEU A 114 -2.51 -12.81 5.30
CA LEU A 114 -2.92 -12.78 3.90
C LEU A 114 -3.04 -14.21 3.40
N VAL A 115 -4.17 -14.53 2.81
CA VAL A 115 -4.40 -15.86 2.25
C VAL A 115 -3.47 -16.11 1.07
N THR A 116 -2.90 -17.29 1.03
CA THR A 116 -2.07 -17.75 -0.10
C THR A 116 -2.97 -18.39 -1.15
N ILE A 117 -3.37 -17.60 -2.13
CA ILE A 117 -4.11 -18.09 -3.30
C ILE A 117 -3.09 -18.58 -4.34
N PRO A 118 -3.34 -19.69 -5.04
CA PRO A 118 -2.49 -20.16 -6.12
C PRO A 118 -2.21 -19.06 -7.15
N ASN A 119 -1.01 -19.09 -7.74
CA ASN A 119 -0.63 -18.09 -8.75
C ASN A 119 -1.50 -18.27 -10.00
N ILE A 120 -2.31 -17.25 -10.31
CA ILE A 120 -3.16 -17.23 -11.50
C ILE A 120 -2.34 -16.64 -12.66
N PRO A 121 -2.12 -17.38 -13.75
CA PRO A 121 -1.32 -16.93 -14.89
C PRO A 121 -1.83 -15.61 -15.48
N MET A 122 -0.92 -14.72 -15.87
CA MET A 122 -1.28 -13.42 -16.45
C MET A 122 -2.17 -13.52 -17.69
N LYS A 123 -1.96 -14.53 -18.53
CA LYS A 123 -2.81 -14.79 -19.71
C LYS A 123 -4.27 -14.99 -19.30
N PHE A 124 -4.52 -15.79 -18.26
CA PHE A 124 -5.86 -16.01 -17.72
C PHE A 124 -6.46 -14.72 -17.13
N ARG A 125 -5.69 -14.00 -16.32
CA ARG A 125 -6.12 -12.72 -15.73
C ARG A 125 -6.48 -11.69 -16.79
N ASN A 126 -5.68 -11.58 -17.86
CA ASN A 126 -5.94 -10.66 -18.96
C ASN A 126 -7.22 -11.01 -19.70
N LYS A 127 -7.51 -12.31 -19.91
CA LYS A 127 -8.79 -12.77 -20.49
C LYS A 127 -9.98 -12.32 -19.68
N ILE A 128 -9.94 -12.48 -18.34
CA ILE A 128 -11.03 -12.08 -17.44
C ILE A 128 -11.22 -10.55 -17.45
N ARG A 129 -10.14 -9.79 -17.45
CA ARG A 129 -10.20 -8.32 -17.52
C ARG A 129 -10.78 -7.82 -18.84
N LEU A 130 -10.42 -8.46 -19.95
CA LEU A 130 -10.99 -8.16 -21.26
C LEU A 130 -12.49 -8.48 -21.27
N MET A 131 -12.89 -9.63 -20.73
CA MET A 131 -14.31 -10.00 -20.60
C MET A 131 -15.10 -8.97 -19.79
N GLN A 132 -14.55 -8.49 -18.66
CA GLN A 132 -15.19 -7.44 -17.87
C GLN A 132 -15.34 -6.13 -18.67
N LYS A 133 -14.27 -5.74 -19.40
CA LYS A 133 -14.30 -4.52 -20.22
C LYS A 133 -15.34 -4.58 -21.33
N ASN A 134 -15.48 -5.74 -21.99
CA ASN A 134 -16.42 -5.93 -23.10
C ASN A 134 -17.89 -6.03 -22.63
N ASN A 135 -18.14 -6.69 -21.50
CA ASN A 135 -19.50 -6.92 -21.00
C ASN A 135 -20.02 -5.74 -20.15
N GLY A 136 -19.17 -4.82 -19.73
CA GLY A 136 -19.51 -3.79 -18.74
C GLY A 136 -19.60 -4.35 -17.30
N GLN A 137 -19.62 -3.45 -16.32
CA GLN A 137 -19.49 -3.83 -14.92
C GLN A 137 -20.75 -4.56 -14.38
N GLU A 138 -21.93 -4.09 -14.71
CA GLU A 138 -23.19 -4.66 -14.20
C GLU A 138 -23.37 -6.12 -14.65
N ALA A 139 -23.26 -6.36 -15.96
CA ALA A 139 -23.39 -7.71 -16.51
C ALA A 139 -22.29 -8.65 -16.00
N PHE A 140 -21.06 -8.13 -15.83
CA PHE A 140 -19.95 -8.89 -15.31
C PHE A 140 -20.16 -9.26 -13.83
N TYR A 141 -20.70 -8.35 -13.00
CA TYR A 141 -21.05 -8.64 -11.62
C TYR A 141 -22.17 -9.70 -11.51
N LYS A 142 -23.22 -9.58 -12.34
CA LYS A 142 -24.27 -10.62 -12.44
C LYS A 142 -23.69 -12.00 -12.78
N ASN A 143 -22.73 -12.05 -13.71
CA ASN A 143 -22.03 -13.29 -14.07
C ASN A 143 -21.16 -13.83 -12.93
N LEU A 144 -20.51 -12.96 -12.15
CA LEU A 144 -19.81 -13.38 -10.94
C LEU A 144 -20.77 -14.07 -9.96
N LEU A 145 -21.93 -13.48 -9.69
CA LEU A 145 -22.90 -14.05 -8.74
C LEU A 145 -23.43 -15.43 -9.17
N LYS A 146 -23.54 -15.69 -10.49
CA LYS A 146 -23.92 -17.02 -11.01
C LYS A 146 -22.88 -18.09 -10.66
N ILE A 147 -21.57 -17.77 -10.75
CA ILE A 147 -20.50 -18.75 -10.49
C ILE A 147 -20.03 -18.75 -9.03
N ASP A 148 -20.25 -17.65 -8.30
CA ASP A 148 -19.88 -17.49 -6.90
C ASP A 148 -20.94 -16.69 -6.11
N PRO A 149 -22.06 -17.33 -5.72
CA PRO A 149 -23.11 -16.67 -4.93
C PRO A 149 -22.61 -16.09 -3.60
N LYS A 150 -21.50 -16.63 -3.04
CA LYS A 150 -20.87 -16.11 -1.82
C LYS A 150 -20.33 -14.69 -1.95
N SER A 151 -20.17 -14.20 -3.18
CA SER A 151 -19.76 -12.82 -3.46
C SER A 151 -20.87 -11.78 -3.25
N LYS A 152 -22.13 -12.21 -3.14
CA LYS A 152 -23.28 -11.32 -2.93
C LYS A 152 -23.13 -10.51 -1.64
N ASN A 153 -23.33 -9.21 -1.70
CA ASN A 153 -23.25 -8.26 -0.58
C ASN A 153 -21.89 -8.20 0.16
N LYS A 154 -20.80 -8.67 -0.47
CA LYS A 154 -19.46 -8.62 0.13
C LYS A 154 -18.68 -7.36 -0.25
N PHE A 155 -19.07 -6.68 -1.31
CA PHE A 155 -18.50 -5.42 -1.79
C PHE A 155 -19.49 -4.73 -2.72
N ASP A 156 -19.24 -3.44 -3.04
CA ASP A 156 -20.05 -2.66 -3.96
C ASP A 156 -20.07 -3.33 -5.35
N PRO A 157 -21.25 -3.56 -5.96
CA PRO A 157 -21.37 -4.10 -7.32
C PRO A 157 -20.56 -3.31 -8.37
N ASN A 158 -20.33 -2.02 -8.15
CA ASN A 158 -19.55 -1.16 -9.03
C ASN A 158 -18.02 -1.24 -8.78
N ASP A 159 -17.57 -1.97 -7.75
CA ASP A 159 -16.14 -2.17 -7.51
C ASP A 159 -15.57 -3.18 -8.52
N VAL A 160 -15.14 -2.64 -9.67
CA VAL A 160 -14.52 -3.40 -10.77
C VAL A 160 -13.36 -4.26 -10.28
N GLN A 161 -12.51 -3.71 -9.42
CA GLN A 161 -11.28 -4.38 -8.99
C GLN A 161 -11.59 -5.63 -8.15
N ARG A 162 -12.52 -5.52 -7.19
CA ARG A 162 -12.94 -6.66 -6.35
C ARG A 162 -13.74 -7.68 -7.15
N THR A 163 -14.65 -7.24 -8.03
CA THR A 163 -15.42 -8.11 -8.91
C THR A 163 -14.51 -8.96 -9.80
N VAL A 164 -13.58 -8.32 -10.51
CA VAL A 164 -12.61 -9.01 -11.37
C VAL A 164 -11.77 -9.98 -10.55
N ARG A 165 -11.31 -9.57 -9.36
CA ARG A 165 -10.47 -10.44 -8.52
C ARG A 165 -11.23 -11.67 -8.01
N ALA A 166 -12.46 -11.52 -7.56
CA ALA A 166 -13.31 -12.64 -7.12
C ALA A 166 -13.56 -13.61 -8.29
N PHE A 167 -13.87 -13.06 -9.48
CA PHE A 167 -14.08 -13.85 -10.70
C PHE A 167 -12.82 -14.63 -11.11
N GLU A 168 -11.64 -13.97 -11.15
CA GLU A 168 -10.34 -14.61 -11.43
C GLU A 168 -10.12 -15.82 -10.51
N ILE A 169 -10.31 -15.63 -9.20
CA ILE A 169 -10.06 -16.67 -8.19
C ILE A 169 -11.04 -17.83 -8.36
N LYS A 170 -12.33 -17.54 -8.40
CA LYS A 170 -13.37 -18.58 -8.51
C LYS A 170 -13.25 -19.37 -9.80
N SER A 171 -13.04 -18.71 -10.92
CA SER A 171 -12.92 -19.38 -12.22
C SER A 171 -11.68 -20.26 -12.31
N TYR A 172 -10.56 -19.81 -11.73
CA TYR A 172 -9.29 -20.56 -11.79
C TYR A 172 -9.20 -21.69 -10.76
N THR A 173 -9.56 -21.38 -9.49
CA THR A 173 -9.37 -22.31 -8.37
C THR A 173 -10.60 -23.17 -8.08
N LYS A 174 -11.78 -22.84 -8.66
CA LYS A 174 -13.10 -23.40 -8.33
C LYS A 174 -13.58 -23.11 -6.91
N ILE A 175 -12.78 -22.43 -6.10
CA ILE A 175 -13.06 -22.08 -4.70
C ILE A 175 -13.38 -20.60 -4.60
N SER A 176 -14.38 -20.22 -3.80
CA SER A 176 -14.70 -18.79 -3.57
C SER A 176 -13.53 -18.05 -2.93
N MET A 177 -13.37 -16.77 -3.30
CA MET A 177 -12.42 -15.89 -2.63
C MET A 177 -12.68 -15.84 -1.11
N TYR A 178 -13.93 -15.92 -0.69
CA TYR A 178 -14.32 -15.85 0.72
C TYR A 178 -14.01 -17.12 1.50
N ASP A 179 -14.03 -18.27 0.86
CA ASP A 179 -13.56 -19.54 1.45
C ASP A 179 -12.04 -19.52 1.64
N TRP A 180 -11.31 -18.88 0.72
CA TRP A 180 -9.89 -18.64 0.89
C TRP A 180 -9.62 -17.68 2.06
N LEU A 181 -10.34 -16.56 2.13
CA LEU A 181 -10.17 -15.57 3.20
C LEU A 181 -10.43 -16.15 4.59
N GLY A 182 -11.36 -17.09 4.73
CA GLY A 182 -11.62 -17.78 6.00
C GLY A 182 -10.45 -18.63 6.51
N LYS A 183 -9.48 -18.96 5.65
CA LYS A 183 -8.28 -19.75 5.99
C LYS A 183 -7.06 -18.88 6.34
N THR A 184 -7.25 -17.58 6.45
CA THR A 184 -6.16 -16.63 6.70
C THR A 184 -5.60 -16.79 8.11
N LYS A 185 -4.28 -16.82 8.25
CA LYS A 185 -3.60 -16.87 9.56
C LYS A 185 -2.53 -15.79 9.64
N SER A 186 -2.52 -15.04 10.74
CA SER A 186 -1.46 -14.07 11.02
C SER A 186 -0.17 -14.78 11.45
N ASN A 187 0.96 -14.13 11.15
CA ASN A 187 2.28 -14.57 11.63
C ASN A 187 2.57 -14.09 13.06
N PHE A 188 1.73 -13.23 13.63
CA PHE A 188 1.88 -12.62 14.94
C PHE A 188 0.56 -12.70 15.72
N LYS A 189 0.65 -12.75 17.03
CA LYS A 189 -0.52 -12.69 17.90
C LYS A 189 -0.98 -11.24 18.06
N ASP A 190 -2.28 -10.99 18.20
CA ASP A 190 -2.81 -9.61 18.34
C ASP A 190 -2.17 -8.84 19.50
N LYS A 191 -1.90 -9.51 20.61
CA LYS A 191 -1.21 -8.95 21.77
C LYS A 191 0.22 -8.44 21.51
N GLU A 192 0.84 -8.83 20.38
CA GLU A 192 2.16 -8.32 19.96
C GLU A 192 2.07 -6.94 19.33
N PHE A 193 0.89 -6.51 18.88
CA PHE A 193 0.72 -5.21 18.24
C PHE A 193 0.37 -4.10 19.25
N LEU A 194 1.09 -2.97 19.15
CA LEU A 194 0.67 -1.70 19.72
C LEU A 194 0.21 -0.81 18.56
N LYS A 195 -1.09 -0.55 18.50
CA LYS A 195 -1.73 0.18 17.39
C LYS A 195 -1.92 1.64 17.80
N LEU A 196 -1.28 2.57 17.09
CA LEU A 196 -1.38 4.01 17.31
C LEU A 196 -1.99 4.67 16.07
N TYR A 197 -3.03 5.45 16.29
CA TYR A 197 -3.66 6.25 15.24
C TYR A 197 -3.43 7.73 15.55
N ILE A 198 -2.83 8.45 14.61
CA ILE A 198 -2.68 9.90 14.73
C ILE A 198 -3.95 10.56 14.21
N ASN A 199 -4.77 11.02 15.11
CA ASN A 199 -5.91 11.85 14.79
C ASN A 199 -5.47 13.30 14.56
N PHE A 200 -6.11 13.95 13.58
CA PHE A 200 -5.80 15.33 13.24
C PHE A 200 -7.06 15.99 12.66
N ASP A 201 -7.33 17.23 13.00
CA ASP A 201 -8.50 17.93 12.49
C ASP A 201 -8.39 18.17 10.97
N ARG A 202 -9.54 18.20 10.30
CA ARG A 202 -9.61 18.24 8.84
C ARG A 202 -9.06 19.54 8.25
N GLU A 203 -9.36 20.66 8.88
CA GLU A 203 -8.96 21.98 8.37
C GLU A 203 -7.45 22.15 8.43
N SER A 204 -6.84 21.83 9.56
CA SER A 204 -5.39 21.82 9.73
C SER A 204 -4.71 20.86 8.75
N LEU A 205 -5.31 19.68 8.46
CA LEU A 205 -4.78 18.76 7.47
C LEU A 205 -4.78 19.38 6.06
N ILE A 206 -5.88 20.00 5.65
CA ILE A 206 -5.98 20.65 4.33
C ILE A 206 -4.90 21.73 4.20
N LYS A 207 -4.73 22.58 5.20
CA LYS A 207 -3.69 23.62 5.24
C LYS A 207 -2.28 23.03 5.11
N ARG A 208 -2.00 21.98 5.86
CA ARG A 208 -0.69 21.27 5.80
C ARG A 208 -0.46 20.55 4.48
N ILE A 209 -1.50 19.97 3.86
CA ILE A 209 -1.42 19.35 2.55
C ILE A 209 -1.09 20.39 1.49
N SER A 210 -1.79 21.55 1.49
CA SER A 210 -1.52 22.66 0.57
C SER A 210 -0.08 23.16 0.67
N GLN A 211 0.39 23.43 1.89
CA GLN A 211 1.79 23.87 2.12
C GLN A 211 2.80 22.81 1.64
N ARG A 212 2.52 21.53 1.88
CA ARG A 212 3.38 20.43 1.43
C ARG A 212 3.42 20.33 -0.07
N THR A 213 2.26 20.44 -0.75
CA THR A 213 2.18 20.39 -2.21
C THR A 213 2.95 21.54 -2.84
N SER A 214 2.78 22.77 -2.36
CA SER A 214 3.57 23.93 -2.81
C SER A 214 5.07 23.72 -2.63
N LYS A 215 5.48 23.15 -1.49
CA LYS A 215 6.88 22.80 -1.26
C LYS A 215 7.38 21.72 -2.22
N MET A 216 6.57 20.70 -2.52
CA MET A 216 6.93 19.64 -3.47
C MET A 216 7.19 20.19 -4.87
N VAL A 217 6.37 21.13 -5.35
CA VAL A 217 6.58 21.80 -6.62
C VAL A 217 7.92 22.54 -6.62
N LYS A 218 8.19 23.34 -5.58
CA LYS A 218 9.44 24.11 -5.44
C LYS A 218 10.70 23.24 -5.42
N ILE A 219 10.64 22.02 -4.85
CA ILE A 219 11.79 21.12 -4.74
C ILE A 219 11.91 20.12 -5.89
N GLY A 220 11.07 20.25 -6.93
CA GLY A 220 11.25 19.52 -8.19
C GLY A 220 10.24 18.39 -8.46
N ALA A 221 9.01 18.46 -7.95
CA ALA A 221 7.96 17.48 -8.26
C ALA A 221 7.66 17.42 -9.77
N ILE A 222 7.63 18.57 -10.45
CA ILE A 222 7.42 18.63 -11.91
C ILE A 222 8.53 17.89 -12.65
N GLN A 223 9.79 18.08 -12.25
CA GLN A 223 10.93 17.39 -12.84
C GLN A 223 10.91 15.87 -12.57
N GLU A 224 10.44 15.47 -11.39
CA GLU A 224 10.24 14.05 -11.07
C GLU A 224 9.20 13.43 -12.00
N VAL A 225 8.06 14.10 -12.26
CA VAL A 225 7.02 13.63 -13.20
C VAL A 225 7.52 13.64 -14.64
N LYS A 226 8.24 14.68 -15.10
CA LYS A 226 8.87 14.69 -16.43
C LYS A 226 9.76 13.45 -16.66
N LYS A 227 10.58 13.08 -15.65
CA LYS A 227 11.42 11.88 -15.71
C LYS A 227 10.59 10.61 -15.69
N PHE A 228 9.54 10.55 -14.87
CA PHE A 228 8.63 9.41 -14.80
C PHE A 228 7.91 9.18 -16.13
N ASN A 229 7.38 10.21 -16.77
CA ASN A 229 6.66 10.11 -18.06
C ASN A 229 7.56 9.59 -19.19
N LYS A 230 8.88 9.93 -19.18
CA LYS A 230 9.84 9.38 -20.14
C LYS A 230 9.97 7.86 -20.07
N LEU A 231 9.58 7.21 -18.96
CA LEU A 231 9.61 5.76 -18.82
C LEU A 231 8.50 5.05 -19.60
N ARG A 232 7.51 5.76 -20.11
CA ARG A 232 6.39 5.26 -20.93
C ARG A 232 5.74 4.00 -20.34
N LEU A 233 5.38 4.08 -19.08
CA LEU A 233 4.85 2.92 -18.35
C LEU A 233 3.48 2.49 -18.86
N LYS A 234 3.20 1.18 -18.81
CA LYS A 234 1.85 0.65 -19.07
C LYS A 234 0.85 1.22 -18.06
N LYS A 235 -0.32 1.65 -18.51
CA LYS A 235 -1.37 2.31 -17.70
C LYS A 235 -1.80 1.51 -16.47
N GLU A 236 -1.73 0.18 -16.54
CA GLU A 236 -2.14 -0.74 -15.47
C GLU A 236 -1.17 -0.82 -14.29
N LEU A 237 0.02 -0.24 -14.42
CA LEU A 237 1.01 -0.28 -13.33
C LEU A 237 0.61 0.61 -12.16
N SER A 238 0.75 0.06 -10.96
CA SER A 238 0.32 0.73 -9.72
C SER A 238 1.06 2.04 -9.46
N ALA A 239 2.26 2.22 -10.01
CA ALA A 239 3.02 3.46 -9.88
C ALA A 239 2.30 4.66 -10.52
N ASN A 240 1.50 4.45 -11.57
CA ASN A 240 0.71 5.52 -12.20
C ASN A 240 -0.38 6.09 -11.27
N LYS A 241 -0.72 5.37 -10.19
CA LYS A 241 -1.72 5.81 -9.20
C LYS A 241 -1.14 6.69 -8.09
N VAL A 242 0.13 7.05 -8.16
CA VAL A 242 0.72 8.01 -7.22
C VAL A 242 0.09 9.37 -7.44
N ILE A 243 -0.48 9.93 -6.38
CA ILE A 243 -1.14 11.25 -6.40
C ILE A 243 -0.16 12.31 -6.92
N GLY A 244 -0.61 13.14 -7.84
CA GLY A 244 0.18 14.19 -8.49
C GLY A 244 0.78 13.78 -9.84
N ILE A 245 0.83 12.49 -10.20
CA ILE A 245 1.32 12.08 -11.52
C ILE A 245 0.37 12.51 -12.63
N GLU A 246 -0.92 12.19 -12.50
CA GLU A 246 -1.92 12.55 -13.52
C GLU A 246 -2.05 14.06 -13.64
N GLU A 247 -2.21 14.75 -12.53
CA GLU A 247 -2.41 16.19 -12.48
C GLU A 247 -1.22 16.95 -13.07
N LEU A 248 0.00 16.58 -12.68
CA LEU A 248 1.20 17.22 -13.23
C LEU A 248 1.48 16.80 -14.67
N THR A 249 1.04 15.61 -15.11
CA THR A 249 1.15 15.21 -16.50
C THR A 249 0.24 16.06 -17.38
N LYS A 250 -1.02 16.28 -16.98
CA LYS A 250 -1.94 17.20 -17.68
C LYS A 250 -1.35 18.60 -17.77
N TYR A 251 -0.89 19.14 -16.66
CA TYR A 251 -0.20 20.45 -16.63
C TYR A 251 0.99 20.53 -17.61
N LEU A 252 1.78 19.45 -17.72
CA LEU A 252 2.93 19.39 -18.61
C LEU A 252 2.56 19.30 -20.09
N ASN A 253 1.38 18.81 -20.41
CA ASN A 253 0.83 18.72 -21.76
C ASN A 253 -0.02 19.95 -22.13
N SER A 254 -0.12 20.95 -21.24
CA SER A 254 -0.97 22.14 -21.39
C SER A 254 -2.48 21.83 -21.48
N GLU A 255 -2.92 20.76 -20.81
CA GLU A 255 -4.32 20.33 -20.70
C GLU A 255 -5.01 20.89 -19.43
#